data_d5cab9db08e6759aafaa3752019dcb3c
#
_entry.id   d5cab9db08e6759aafaa3752019dcb3c
#
_cell.length_a   1.000
_cell.length_b   1.000
_cell.length_c   1.000
_cell.angle_alpha   90.00
_cell.angle_beta   90.00
_cell.angle_gamma   90.00
#
_symmetry.space_group_name_H-M   'P 1'
#
loop_
_entity.id
_entity.type
_entity.pdbx_description
1 polymer ?
#
loop_
_entity_poly.entity_id
_entity_poly.type
_entity_poly.pdbx_seq_one_letter_code
_entity_poly.pdbx_strand_id
1 'polypeptide(L)'
;MRFSSLLFLCSIAVASVVAEDGTPLESNLAYRSPFFDHPQFAKDTVDIHTRHVENAKRSLRKRQTVDATQFQDEHYPTFYGADFSNSPFVWSGGLNFTHRVASGDPLDTSLLVWTRAVPSPVAANPATNPPIAPDQSVPVCVSYELFDNDKLSGKPTSSGQAFTSYDVDFTVKLEATGLKPDTSYWFQFSDCTNSSSKSPVGKTRTISSPDTPANEVNGGKPLTFAVFSCSQYQSGYFNAYGVAAHNTSADIFMHLGDYIYESLGNGAKIGRATLGRELATIHDYRQRLNQYRTDVSLLDAHQNAPWITDDHEVADQSWKAGTADSNDTMLGCSFSPSGACFTDRKLAAVRAYHEWLPIRQVDADDKLRIWRNFQIGKLLDLTMLDTRQYDRDLTDLYYNTEYVNSISEFNNRSLMGIPQENWFYETLTQSKERGAIWRVIGQQIVFTQLNESGTFDVDAWDGYRMNRMRVLNHLYENKIDNAIILSGDSHANWVSDLAHPNDTTTYDFKTGDGAIGVEFAGTAVSSTSSFGSGILPAAADVKSTTYVSAKGNEDLQWSEGSYRGFFTISVDTKQVNTTYYAMTNVTSANLGNFASANFIVKAGANKLNRPVAGGSVAAGVLKSTALNFTT
;
A
#
# COMPACT_ATOMS: atom_id res chain seq x y z
N MET A 1 -48.73 -46.64 -14.11
CA MET A 1 -48.39 -45.75 -13.00
C MET A 1 -47.48 -44.67 -13.56
N ARG A 2 -48.00 -43.46 -13.72
CA ARG A 2 -47.23 -42.30 -14.22
C ARG A 2 -46.75 -41.53 -13.01
N PHE A 3 -45.41 -41.37 -12.85
CA PHE A 3 -44.82 -40.44 -11.88
C PHE A 3 -44.55 -39.12 -12.59
N SER A 4 -45.28 -38.09 -12.19
CA SER A 4 -45.02 -36.69 -12.57
C SER A 4 -43.93 -36.14 -11.69
N SER A 5 -42.79 -35.74 -12.30
CA SER A 5 -41.75 -34.98 -11.63
C SER A 5 -42.14 -33.51 -11.59
N LEU A 6 -42.42 -32.98 -10.40
CA LEU A 6 -42.53 -31.55 -10.15
C LEU A 6 -41.11 -30.98 -10.06
N LEU A 7 -40.72 -30.18 -11.05
CA LEU A 7 -39.56 -29.28 -10.93
C LEU A 7 -39.95 -28.09 -10.03
N PHE A 8 -39.36 -28.02 -8.84
CA PHE A 8 -39.37 -26.81 -8.05
C PHE A 8 -38.29 -25.86 -8.63
N LEU A 9 -38.75 -24.85 -9.37
CA LEU A 9 -37.94 -23.68 -9.67
C LEU A 9 -37.81 -22.86 -8.37
N CYS A 10 -36.68 -22.98 -7.71
CA CYS A 10 -36.28 -22.05 -6.65
C CYS A 10 -35.84 -20.75 -7.31
N SER A 11 -36.73 -19.78 -7.40
CA SER A 11 -36.40 -18.40 -7.74
C SER A 11 -35.56 -17.86 -6.60
N ILE A 12 -34.25 -17.79 -6.79
CA ILE A 12 -33.39 -16.98 -5.94
C ILE A 12 -33.76 -15.53 -6.25
N ALA A 13 -34.61 -14.95 -5.43
CA ALA A 13 -34.76 -13.51 -5.36
C ALA A 13 -33.42 -12.98 -4.86
N VAL A 14 -32.63 -12.45 -5.77
CA VAL A 14 -31.56 -11.53 -5.41
C VAL A 14 -32.29 -10.33 -4.81
N ALA A 15 -32.40 -10.32 -3.49
CA ALA A 15 -32.74 -9.11 -2.78
C ALA A 15 -31.59 -8.13 -3.11
N SER A 16 -31.87 -7.20 -4.02
CA SER A 16 -31.12 -5.96 -4.06
C SER A 16 -31.23 -5.39 -2.64
N VAL A 17 -30.16 -5.52 -1.87
CA VAL A 17 -29.99 -4.73 -0.66
C VAL A 17 -29.99 -3.29 -1.18
N VAL A 18 -31.15 -2.65 -1.16
CA VAL A 18 -31.25 -1.20 -1.16
C VAL A 18 -30.44 -0.84 0.08
N ALA A 19 -29.30 -0.17 -0.11
CA ALA A 19 -28.58 0.43 0.99
C ALA A 19 -29.63 1.33 1.68
N GLU A 20 -30.10 0.94 2.85
CA GLU A 20 -30.74 1.85 3.76
C GLU A 20 -29.74 3.01 3.86
N ASP A 21 -30.23 4.25 3.78
CA ASP A 21 -29.40 5.44 3.97
C ASP A 21 -28.65 5.22 5.28
N GLY A 22 -27.37 4.78 5.17
CA GLY A 22 -26.56 4.46 6.32
C GLY A 22 -26.44 5.71 7.17
N THR A 23 -26.40 5.55 8.48
CA THR A 23 -26.12 6.69 9.35
C THR A 23 -24.80 7.31 8.91
N PRO A 24 -24.60 8.62 9.02
CA PRO A 24 -23.35 9.29 8.60
C PRO A 24 -22.06 8.70 9.23
N LEU A 25 -22.18 8.00 10.35
CA LEU A 25 -21.08 7.25 10.95
C LEU A 25 -20.77 5.97 10.17
N GLU A 26 -21.77 5.21 9.77
CA GLU A 26 -21.62 3.97 9.01
C GLU A 26 -21.01 4.21 7.63
N SER A 27 -21.16 5.42 7.08
CA SER A 27 -20.52 5.81 5.83
C SER A 27 -19.00 5.95 5.93
N ASN A 28 -18.45 6.20 7.12
CA ASN A 28 -17.01 6.26 7.34
C ASN A 28 -16.41 4.86 7.54
N LEU A 29 -15.78 4.33 6.49
CA LEU A 29 -15.18 3.00 6.49
C LEU A 29 -14.01 2.85 7.48
N ALA A 30 -13.47 3.93 8.05
CA ALA A 30 -12.47 3.85 9.11
C ALA A 30 -13.01 3.13 10.36
N TYR A 31 -14.31 3.26 10.67
CA TYR A 31 -14.96 2.53 11.77
C TYR A 31 -15.20 1.05 11.47
N ARG A 32 -15.07 0.63 10.20
CA ARG A 32 -15.10 -0.77 9.76
C ARG A 32 -13.73 -1.37 9.59
N SER A 33 -12.66 -0.67 10.00
CA SER A 33 -11.30 -1.18 9.95
C SER A 33 -11.19 -2.51 10.70
N PRO A 34 -10.44 -3.48 10.18
CA PRO A 34 -10.24 -4.75 10.86
C PRO A 34 -9.80 -4.54 12.30
N PHE A 35 -10.32 -5.37 13.21
CA PHE A 35 -10.00 -5.33 14.64
C PHE A 35 -10.35 -4.04 15.38
N PHE A 36 -11.26 -3.22 14.83
CA PHE A 36 -11.73 -2.01 15.52
C PHE A 36 -12.18 -2.31 16.96
N ASP A 37 -12.93 -3.39 17.17
CA ASP A 37 -13.47 -3.81 18.47
C ASP A 37 -12.50 -4.63 19.33
N HIS A 38 -11.22 -4.71 18.97
CA HIS A 38 -10.27 -5.52 19.73
C HIS A 38 -10.11 -4.97 21.16
N PRO A 39 -10.23 -5.83 22.22
CA PRO A 39 -10.27 -5.37 23.62
C PRO A 39 -9.06 -4.55 24.06
N GLN A 40 -7.89 -4.80 23.49
CA GLN A 40 -6.66 -4.04 23.80
C GLN A 40 -6.75 -2.58 23.34
N PHE A 41 -7.51 -2.30 22.26
CA PHE A 41 -7.65 -0.94 21.73
C PHE A 41 -8.73 -0.14 22.47
N ALA A 42 -9.67 -0.81 23.14
CA ALA A 42 -10.70 -0.18 23.94
C ALA A 42 -10.14 0.54 25.17
N LYS A 43 -8.97 0.18 25.66
CA LYS A 43 -8.37 0.82 26.85
C LYS A 43 -8.03 2.29 26.60
N ASP A 44 -7.48 2.64 25.46
CA ASP A 44 -7.07 4.02 25.16
C ASP A 44 -8.28 4.92 25.02
N THR A 45 -9.35 4.43 24.43
CA THR A 45 -10.62 5.15 24.29
C THR A 45 -11.35 5.34 25.61
N VAL A 46 -11.35 4.33 26.50
CA VAL A 46 -11.90 4.44 27.84
C VAL A 46 -11.19 5.52 28.65
N ASP A 47 -9.86 5.59 28.59
CA ASP A 47 -9.08 6.61 29.29
C ASP A 47 -9.38 8.01 28.80
N ILE A 48 -9.55 8.19 27.49
CA ILE A 48 -9.89 9.48 26.89
C ILE A 48 -11.32 9.90 27.27
N HIS A 49 -12.26 8.96 27.21
CA HIS A 49 -13.63 9.18 27.64
C HIS A 49 -13.68 9.57 29.13
N THR A 50 -12.96 8.85 30.00
CA THR A 50 -12.87 9.16 31.42
C THR A 50 -12.29 10.56 31.67
N ARG A 51 -11.21 10.92 30.98
CA ARG A 51 -10.60 12.26 31.05
C ARG A 51 -11.56 13.33 30.53
N HIS A 52 -12.29 13.03 29.46
CA HIS A 52 -13.28 13.96 28.92
C HIS A 52 -14.41 14.24 29.92
N VAL A 53 -15.02 13.19 30.48
CA VAL A 53 -16.05 13.31 31.54
C VAL A 53 -15.54 14.10 32.73
N GLU A 54 -14.30 13.86 33.16
CA GLU A 54 -13.69 14.65 34.24
C GLU A 54 -13.46 16.11 33.85
N ASN A 55 -12.99 16.38 32.63
CA ASN A 55 -12.77 17.73 32.12
C ASN A 55 -14.10 18.48 31.95
N ALA A 56 -15.14 17.82 31.43
CA ALA A 56 -16.49 18.36 31.35
C ALA A 56 -17.02 18.70 32.74
N LYS A 57 -16.91 17.81 33.72
CA LYS A 57 -17.29 18.07 35.12
C LYS A 57 -16.51 19.23 35.75
N ARG A 58 -15.19 19.35 35.45
CA ARG A 58 -14.38 20.49 35.93
C ARG A 58 -14.79 21.79 35.25
N SER A 59 -15.10 21.74 33.96
CA SER A 59 -15.57 22.90 33.17
C SER A 59 -16.93 23.40 33.68
N LEU A 60 -17.88 22.51 33.94
CA LEU A 60 -19.18 22.80 34.51
C LEU A 60 -19.08 23.44 35.91
N ARG A 61 -18.17 22.99 36.74
CA ARG A 61 -17.92 23.59 38.09
C ARG A 61 -17.33 25.00 38.01
N LYS A 62 -16.64 25.35 36.92
CA LYS A 62 -16.03 26.69 36.72
C LYS A 62 -16.96 27.68 36.04
N ARG A 63 -18.03 27.23 35.38
CA ARG A 63 -18.95 28.05 34.60
C ARG A 63 -20.34 28.09 35.27
N GLN A 64 -20.52 28.98 36.24
CA GLN A 64 -21.82 29.17 36.94
C GLN A 64 -22.91 29.85 36.09
N THR A 65 -22.71 30.09 34.78
CA THR A 65 -23.65 30.85 33.93
C THR A 65 -23.92 30.21 32.56
N VAL A 66 -23.54 28.99 32.30
CA VAL A 66 -23.85 28.28 31.03
C VAL A 66 -25.01 27.35 31.26
N ASP A 67 -26.02 27.45 30.38
CA ASP A 67 -27.18 26.56 30.38
C ASP A 67 -26.74 25.10 30.40
N ALA A 68 -26.95 24.43 31.53
CA ALA A 68 -26.53 23.05 31.75
C ALA A 68 -27.22 22.06 30.80
N THR A 69 -28.28 22.45 30.11
CA THR A 69 -28.98 21.63 29.12
C THR A 69 -28.21 21.47 27.83
N GLN A 70 -27.23 22.34 27.53
CA GLN A 70 -26.33 22.21 26.37
C GLN A 70 -25.20 21.19 26.59
N PHE A 71 -25.07 20.64 27.80
CA PHE A 71 -24.01 19.71 28.19
C PHE A 71 -24.57 18.46 28.86
N GLN A 72 -25.76 18.04 28.47
CA GLN A 72 -26.29 16.77 28.96
C GLN A 72 -25.57 15.63 28.30
N ASP A 73 -24.76 15.01 29.11
CA ASP A 73 -23.82 13.94 28.80
C ASP A 73 -24.45 12.60 28.42
N GLU A 74 -25.73 12.52 28.23
CA GLU A 74 -26.42 11.29 27.84
C GLU A 74 -25.95 10.74 26.48
N HIS A 75 -25.22 11.57 25.71
CA HIS A 75 -24.75 11.24 24.36
C HIS A 75 -23.26 10.92 24.28
N TYR A 76 -22.52 11.14 25.35
CA TYR A 76 -21.08 10.86 25.42
C TYR A 76 -20.69 9.38 25.59
N PRO A 77 -21.54 8.46 26.11
CA PRO A 77 -21.18 7.06 26.18
C PRO A 77 -21.02 6.40 24.81
N THR A 78 -21.24 7.12 23.73
CA THR A 78 -21.42 6.57 22.40
C THR A 78 -20.23 6.80 21.46
N PHE A 79 -19.03 7.03 22.01
CA PHE A 79 -17.79 7.12 21.24
C PHE A 79 -17.41 5.84 20.47
N TYR A 80 -18.06 4.76 20.78
CA TYR A 80 -17.76 3.43 20.23
C TYR A 80 -18.76 3.04 19.14
N GLY A 81 -18.62 3.65 17.98
CA GLY A 81 -19.44 3.26 16.82
C GLY A 81 -20.91 3.65 16.92
N ALA A 82 -21.22 4.67 17.74
CA ALA A 82 -22.57 5.16 17.85
C ALA A 82 -22.93 6.18 16.77
N ASP A 83 -24.20 6.29 16.54
CA ASP A 83 -24.80 7.28 15.66
C ASP A 83 -24.69 8.70 16.26
N PHE A 84 -23.79 9.51 15.73
CA PHE A 84 -23.66 10.92 16.09
C PHE A 84 -24.63 11.82 15.31
N SER A 85 -25.43 11.30 14.40
CA SER A 85 -26.34 12.09 13.56
C SER A 85 -27.33 12.91 14.39
N ASN A 86 -27.68 12.43 15.58
CA ASN A 86 -28.56 13.11 16.54
C ASN A 86 -27.82 13.80 17.68
N SER A 87 -26.49 13.81 17.66
CA SER A 87 -25.73 14.52 18.69
C SER A 87 -25.85 16.03 18.51
N PRO A 88 -26.25 16.79 19.55
CA PRO A 88 -26.25 18.26 19.49
C PRO A 88 -24.82 18.81 19.48
N PHE A 89 -23.80 17.98 19.66
CA PHE A 89 -22.41 18.38 19.82
C PHE A 89 -21.58 17.89 18.63
N VAL A 90 -21.74 18.52 17.49
CA VAL A 90 -20.80 18.43 16.40
C VAL A 90 -19.83 19.61 16.51
N TRP A 91 -18.54 19.35 16.37
CA TRP A 91 -17.54 20.41 16.37
C TRP A 91 -17.82 21.44 15.28
N SER A 92 -17.93 22.70 15.67
CA SER A 92 -18.23 23.83 14.77
C SER A 92 -17.10 24.89 14.71
N GLY A 93 -15.96 24.60 15.34
CA GLY A 93 -14.82 25.53 15.40
C GLY A 93 -13.90 25.46 14.16
N GLY A 94 -14.29 24.72 13.12
CA GLY A 94 -13.52 24.51 11.90
C GLY A 94 -12.62 23.29 11.95
N LEU A 95 -12.30 22.76 10.79
CA LEU A 95 -11.45 21.57 10.61
C LEU A 95 -10.13 21.92 9.94
N ASN A 96 -9.11 21.16 10.28
CA ASN A 96 -7.79 21.25 9.67
C ASN A 96 -7.47 19.98 8.89
N PHE A 97 -7.18 20.11 7.59
CA PHE A 97 -6.86 19.03 6.68
C PHE A 97 -5.34 18.95 6.41
N THR A 98 -4.54 18.95 7.48
CA THR A 98 -3.05 19.01 7.40
C THR A 98 -2.44 17.85 6.61
N HIS A 99 -3.11 16.69 6.59
CA HIS A 99 -2.65 15.49 5.88
C HIS A 99 -3.18 15.42 4.45
N ARG A 100 -3.77 16.53 3.98
CA ARG A 100 -4.36 16.65 2.64
C ARG A 100 -5.36 15.52 2.35
N VAL A 101 -5.36 14.98 1.16
CA VAL A 101 -6.30 13.95 0.69
C VAL A 101 -5.54 12.81 0.04
N ALA A 102 -6.19 11.65 -0.04
CA ALA A 102 -5.70 10.49 -0.78
C ALA A 102 -6.88 9.76 -1.43
N SER A 103 -6.58 8.93 -2.42
CA SER A 103 -7.54 7.99 -2.99
C SER A 103 -6.86 6.65 -3.28
N GLY A 104 -7.63 5.58 -3.37
CA GLY A 104 -7.05 4.28 -3.63
C GLY A 104 -8.07 3.20 -3.99
N ASP A 105 -7.54 2.01 -4.24
CA ASP A 105 -8.27 0.81 -4.64
C ASP A 105 -9.36 1.11 -5.69
N PRO A 106 -8.98 1.70 -6.85
CA PRO A 106 -9.93 2.06 -7.87
C PRO A 106 -10.56 0.82 -8.51
N LEU A 107 -11.88 0.83 -8.61
CA LEU A 107 -12.66 -0.09 -9.43
C LEU A 107 -13.18 0.66 -10.66
N ASP A 108 -13.92 -0.02 -11.51
CA ASP A 108 -14.50 0.59 -12.72
C ASP A 108 -15.62 1.60 -12.41
N THR A 109 -16.37 1.40 -11.33
CA THR A 109 -17.53 2.25 -10.97
C THR A 109 -17.44 2.87 -9.59
N SER A 110 -16.34 2.62 -8.86
CA SER A 110 -16.12 3.19 -7.53
C SER A 110 -14.64 3.30 -7.19
N LEU A 111 -14.32 4.10 -6.18
CA LEU A 111 -12.99 4.21 -5.60
C LEU A 111 -13.07 4.73 -4.16
N LEU A 112 -12.00 4.54 -3.40
CA LEU A 112 -11.91 5.09 -2.06
C LEU A 112 -11.31 6.50 -2.10
N VAL A 113 -11.91 7.41 -1.32
CA VAL A 113 -11.36 8.73 -1.00
C VAL A 113 -11.09 8.83 0.49
N TRP A 114 -10.01 9.51 0.85
CA TRP A 114 -9.52 9.57 2.21
C TRP A 114 -9.05 10.97 2.60
N THR A 115 -9.26 11.35 3.86
CA THR A 115 -8.64 12.51 4.50
C THR A 115 -8.49 12.28 6.00
N ARG A 116 -7.81 13.19 6.69
CA ARG A 116 -7.82 13.31 8.14
C ARG A 116 -8.26 14.71 8.50
N ALA A 117 -9.36 14.83 9.24
CA ALA A 117 -10.05 16.06 9.54
C ALA A 117 -9.96 16.35 11.05
N VAL A 118 -8.94 17.07 11.46
CA VAL A 118 -8.68 17.38 12.88
C VAL A 118 -9.38 18.67 13.28
N PRO A 119 -10.06 18.72 14.44
CA PRO A 119 -10.63 19.97 14.95
C PRO A 119 -9.59 21.08 15.07
N SER A 120 -9.86 22.24 14.50
CA SER A 120 -8.99 23.40 14.63
C SER A 120 -9.13 24.02 16.02
N PRO A 121 -8.04 24.54 16.63
CA PRO A 121 -8.15 25.32 17.84
C PRO A 121 -9.07 26.53 17.61
N VAL A 122 -10.04 26.72 18.50
CA VAL A 122 -10.84 27.94 18.45
C VAL A 122 -9.93 29.13 18.73
N ALA A 123 -9.85 30.06 17.79
CA ALA A 123 -9.13 31.31 18.01
C ALA A 123 -9.74 32.02 19.21
N ALA A 124 -8.97 32.17 20.29
CA ALA A 124 -9.36 32.95 21.43
C ALA A 124 -9.63 34.41 21.00
N ASN A 125 -10.56 35.07 21.64
CA ASN A 125 -10.57 36.51 21.63
C ASN A 125 -9.20 36.97 22.17
N PRO A 126 -8.35 37.63 21.37
CA PRO A 126 -6.99 37.99 21.79
C PRO A 126 -6.92 38.82 23.06
N ALA A 127 -8.05 39.39 23.49
CA ALA A 127 -8.13 40.26 24.68
C ALA A 127 -8.31 39.49 26.00
N THR A 128 -8.69 38.21 26.02
CA THR A 128 -9.17 37.60 27.28
C THR A 128 -8.75 36.14 27.56
N ASN A 129 -8.27 35.31 26.61
CA ASN A 129 -7.98 33.90 26.91
C ASN A 129 -6.98 33.24 25.94
N PRO A 130 -6.13 32.30 26.41
CA PRO A 130 -5.33 31.46 25.54
C PRO A 130 -6.22 30.58 24.61
N PRO A 131 -5.72 30.14 23.45
CA PRO A 131 -6.48 29.28 22.55
C PRO A 131 -7.00 28.05 23.29
N ILE A 132 -8.29 27.76 23.14
CA ILE A 132 -8.89 26.54 23.71
C ILE A 132 -8.48 25.40 22.75
N ALA A 133 -7.72 24.45 23.27
CA ALA A 133 -7.46 23.21 22.52
C ALA A 133 -8.80 22.51 22.22
N PRO A 134 -9.01 22.02 21.01
CA PRO A 134 -10.21 21.26 20.67
C PRO A 134 -10.34 20.07 21.61
N ASP A 135 -11.55 19.79 22.04
CA ASP A 135 -11.82 18.56 22.76
C ASP A 135 -11.79 17.41 21.76
N GLN A 136 -10.85 16.49 21.93
CA GLN A 136 -10.66 15.34 21.03
C GLN A 136 -11.83 14.36 21.06
N SER A 137 -12.70 14.46 22.06
CA SER A 137 -13.87 13.58 22.20
C SER A 137 -15.08 14.05 21.38
N VAL A 138 -15.06 15.26 20.84
CA VAL A 138 -16.18 15.79 20.05
C VAL A 138 -16.10 15.26 18.62
N PRO A 139 -17.18 14.63 18.11
CA PRO A 139 -17.22 14.18 16.73
C PRO A 139 -17.22 15.36 15.75
N VAL A 140 -16.63 15.16 14.60
CA VAL A 140 -16.59 16.12 13.51
C VAL A 140 -17.35 15.59 12.30
N CYS A 141 -18.05 16.47 11.59
CA CYS A 141 -18.76 16.15 10.36
C CYS A 141 -17.94 16.62 9.15
N VAL A 142 -17.73 15.73 8.20
CA VAL A 142 -16.97 15.98 6.96
C VAL A 142 -17.85 15.67 5.76
N SER A 143 -17.95 16.63 4.83
CA SER A 143 -18.58 16.44 3.53
C SER A 143 -17.51 16.16 2.47
N TYR A 144 -17.83 15.37 1.44
CA TYR A 144 -17.00 15.27 0.23
C TYR A 144 -17.84 15.51 -1.01
N GLU A 145 -17.18 16.02 -2.05
CA GLU A 145 -17.71 16.16 -3.38
C GLU A 145 -16.67 15.70 -4.39
N LEU A 146 -17.09 14.95 -5.41
CA LEU A 146 -16.25 14.43 -6.48
C LEU A 146 -16.84 14.82 -7.84
N PHE A 147 -16.00 15.37 -8.72
CA PHE A 147 -16.38 15.94 -10.01
C PHE A 147 -15.59 15.30 -11.15
N ASP A 148 -16.15 15.32 -12.34
CA ASP A 148 -15.50 14.90 -13.58
C ASP A 148 -14.69 16.01 -14.24
N ASN A 149 -14.42 17.12 -13.54
CA ASN A 149 -13.63 18.24 -14.01
C ASN A 149 -12.80 18.90 -12.90
N ASP A 150 -11.66 19.46 -13.27
CA ASP A 150 -10.67 20.06 -12.36
C ASP A 150 -11.10 21.39 -11.72
N LYS A 151 -12.15 22.01 -12.26
CA LYS A 151 -12.72 23.26 -11.73
C LYS A 151 -13.73 23.04 -10.61
N LEU A 152 -14.03 21.79 -10.27
CA LEU A 152 -15.06 21.39 -9.31
C LEU A 152 -16.38 22.13 -9.56
N SER A 153 -16.79 22.20 -10.81
CA SER A 153 -17.97 22.99 -11.21
C SER A 153 -19.10 22.10 -11.72
N GLY A 154 -20.34 22.59 -11.56
CA GLY A 154 -21.53 21.83 -11.91
C GLY A 154 -22.05 20.98 -10.76
N LYS A 155 -22.79 19.92 -11.08
CA LYS A 155 -23.27 18.95 -10.10
C LYS A 155 -22.18 17.92 -9.81
N PRO A 156 -21.88 17.61 -8.55
CA PRO A 156 -20.95 16.54 -8.23
C PRO A 156 -21.42 15.20 -8.84
N THR A 157 -20.49 14.39 -9.32
CA THR A 157 -20.78 13.01 -9.77
C THR A 157 -21.06 12.10 -8.57
N SER A 158 -20.34 12.31 -7.48
CA SER A 158 -20.54 11.62 -6.21
C SER A 158 -20.35 12.61 -5.06
N SER A 159 -21.13 12.49 -4.00
CA SER A 159 -21.02 13.33 -2.81
C SER A 159 -21.63 12.63 -1.60
N GLY A 160 -21.22 13.05 -0.41
CA GLY A 160 -21.76 12.50 0.83
C GLY A 160 -21.19 13.20 2.06
N GLN A 161 -21.63 12.73 3.21
CA GLN A 161 -21.18 13.20 4.52
C GLN A 161 -20.80 12.01 5.39
N ALA A 162 -19.87 12.22 6.29
CA ALA A 162 -19.48 11.23 7.29
C ALA A 162 -19.07 11.92 8.59
N PHE A 163 -19.25 11.22 9.68
CA PHE A 163 -18.66 11.60 10.96
C PHE A 163 -17.32 10.89 11.17
N THR A 164 -16.45 11.56 11.92
CA THR A 164 -15.21 10.97 12.43
C THR A 164 -14.93 11.46 13.84
N SER A 165 -14.09 10.76 14.57
CA SER A 165 -13.69 11.09 15.93
C SER A 165 -12.29 10.62 16.23
N TYR A 166 -11.83 10.87 17.45
CA TYR A 166 -10.57 10.34 17.96
C TYR A 166 -10.47 8.80 17.89
N ASP A 167 -11.59 8.07 17.96
CA ASP A 167 -11.61 6.61 17.92
C ASP A 167 -10.93 6.04 16.67
N VAL A 168 -10.96 6.77 15.57
CA VAL A 168 -10.28 6.45 14.32
C VAL A 168 -9.23 7.51 13.95
N ASP A 169 -8.68 8.19 14.96
CA ASP A 169 -7.69 9.26 14.78
C ASP A 169 -8.11 10.35 13.79
N PHE A 170 -9.40 10.68 13.78
CA PHE A 170 -10.01 11.66 12.87
C PHE A 170 -9.85 11.34 11.38
N THR A 171 -9.57 10.08 11.02
CA THR A 171 -9.52 9.67 9.63
C THR A 171 -10.93 9.50 9.05
N VAL A 172 -11.08 9.84 7.79
CA VAL A 172 -12.31 9.66 7.01
C VAL A 172 -11.96 8.89 5.76
N LYS A 173 -12.59 7.74 5.58
CA LYS A 173 -12.46 6.89 4.40
C LYS A 173 -13.85 6.57 3.86
N LEU A 174 -14.10 6.98 2.63
CA LEU A 174 -15.42 6.86 1.98
C LEU A 174 -15.28 6.18 0.63
N GLU A 175 -16.31 5.46 0.23
CA GLU A 175 -16.41 4.92 -1.11
C GLU A 175 -17.24 5.87 -1.98
N ALA A 176 -16.61 6.49 -2.97
CA ALA A 176 -17.29 7.22 -4.02
C ALA A 176 -17.80 6.21 -5.06
N THR A 177 -19.10 6.16 -5.26
CA THR A 177 -19.80 5.20 -6.15
C THR A 177 -20.52 5.89 -7.29
N GLY A 178 -21.03 5.11 -8.25
CA GLY A 178 -21.76 5.63 -9.42
C GLY A 178 -20.87 6.32 -10.44
N LEU A 179 -19.59 6.00 -10.44
CA LEU A 179 -18.59 6.58 -11.33
C LEU A 179 -18.62 5.88 -12.70
N LYS A 180 -18.10 6.55 -13.72
CA LYS A 180 -17.88 5.97 -15.05
C LYS A 180 -16.54 5.25 -15.10
N PRO A 181 -16.43 4.13 -15.79
CA PRO A 181 -15.16 3.47 -16.01
C PRO A 181 -14.14 4.36 -16.73
N ASP A 182 -12.87 4.08 -16.51
CA ASP A 182 -11.72 4.69 -17.19
C ASP A 182 -11.74 6.23 -17.21
N THR A 183 -12.17 6.84 -16.12
CA THR A 183 -12.46 8.27 -16.04
C THR A 183 -11.65 8.93 -14.93
N SER A 184 -11.07 10.08 -15.21
CA SER A 184 -10.41 10.92 -14.20
C SER A 184 -11.43 11.77 -13.44
N TYR A 185 -11.18 11.95 -12.14
CA TYR A 185 -12.02 12.72 -11.23
C TYR A 185 -11.17 13.60 -10.33
N TRP A 186 -11.81 14.67 -9.82
CA TRP A 186 -11.25 15.58 -8.81
C TRP A 186 -12.18 15.65 -7.63
N PHE A 187 -11.64 15.63 -6.43
CA PHE A 187 -12.44 15.61 -5.21
C PHE A 187 -11.90 16.52 -4.14
N GLN A 188 -12.79 16.97 -3.25
CA GLN A 188 -12.47 17.85 -2.15
C GLN A 188 -13.33 17.50 -0.94
N PHE A 189 -12.73 17.57 0.25
CA PHE A 189 -13.44 17.50 1.51
C PHE A 189 -13.69 18.89 2.08
N SER A 190 -14.75 19.03 2.87
CA SER A 190 -15.08 20.25 3.59
C SER A 190 -15.75 19.96 4.93
N ASP A 191 -15.69 20.92 5.84
CA ASP A 191 -16.42 20.89 7.10
C ASP A 191 -17.93 21.09 6.83
N CYS A 192 -18.79 20.19 7.35
CA CYS A 192 -20.25 20.32 7.19
C CYS A 192 -20.80 21.60 7.81
N THR A 193 -20.17 22.10 8.88
CA THR A 193 -20.63 23.28 9.64
C THR A 193 -20.02 24.58 9.11
N ASN A 194 -18.92 24.49 8.35
CA ASN A 194 -18.21 25.62 7.79
C ASN A 194 -17.60 25.28 6.43
N SER A 195 -18.37 25.46 5.37
CA SER A 195 -17.97 25.13 4.00
C SER A 195 -16.75 25.90 3.48
N SER A 196 -16.25 26.90 4.19
CA SER A 196 -15.00 27.58 3.86
C SER A 196 -13.76 26.82 4.34
N SER A 197 -13.92 25.92 5.32
CA SER A 197 -12.87 25.01 5.78
C SER A 197 -12.82 23.80 4.84
N LYS A 198 -11.82 23.76 3.95
CA LYS A 198 -11.69 22.78 2.87
C LYS A 198 -10.32 22.17 2.84
N SER A 199 -10.27 20.91 2.37
CA SER A 199 -9.02 20.24 1.99
C SER A 199 -8.46 20.82 0.69
N PRO A 200 -7.19 20.56 0.35
CA PRO A 200 -6.73 20.64 -1.03
C PRO A 200 -7.57 19.75 -1.96
N VAL A 201 -7.55 20.05 -3.25
CA VAL A 201 -8.20 19.23 -4.29
C VAL A 201 -7.33 18.01 -4.58
N GLY A 202 -7.92 16.82 -4.52
CA GLY A 202 -7.29 15.58 -4.94
C GLY A 202 -7.67 15.22 -6.37
N LYS A 203 -6.76 14.53 -7.07
CA LYS A 203 -7.02 13.93 -8.39
C LYS A 203 -7.02 12.41 -8.24
N THR A 204 -7.94 11.75 -8.91
CA THR A 204 -8.07 10.29 -8.91
C THR A 204 -8.62 9.80 -10.24
N ARG A 205 -8.75 8.49 -10.39
CA ARG A 205 -9.41 7.88 -11.56
C ARG A 205 -9.97 6.50 -11.23
N THR A 206 -10.95 6.08 -12.01
CA THR A 206 -11.43 4.69 -12.08
C THR A 206 -10.59 3.89 -13.08
N ILE A 207 -10.64 2.57 -12.98
CA ILE A 207 -10.08 1.65 -13.98
C ILE A 207 -11.12 1.31 -15.05
N SER A 208 -10.69 0.73 -16.16
CA SER A 208 -11.59 0.24 -17.21
C SER A 208 -12.40 -0.96 -16.72
N SER A 209 -13.65 -1.11 -17.20
CA SER A 209 -14.46 -2.29 -16.89
C SER A 209 -13.79 -3.57 -17.40
N PRO A 210 -13.96 -4.71 -16.72
CA PRO A 210 -13.26 -5.97 -17.04
C PRO A 210 -13.39 -6.44 -18.49
N ASP A 211 -14.50 -6.13 -19.14
CA ASP A 211 -14.77 -6.53 -20.53
C ASP A 211 -14.34 -5.50 -21.59
N THR A 212 -13.78 -4.36 -21.17
CA THR A 212 -13.27 -3.35 -22.10
C THR A 212 -12.19 -3.97 -23.00
N PRO A 213 -12.28 -3.84 -24.35
CA PRO A 213 -11.24 -4.31 -25.25
C PRO A 213 -9.86 -3.75 -24.89
N ALA A 214 -8.82 -4.57 -24.99
CA ALA A 214 -7.47 -4.19 -24.55
C ALA A 214 -6.93 -2.90 -25.21
N ASN A 215 -7.29 -2.67 -26.47
CA ASN A 215 -6.88 -1.49 -27.23
C ASN A 215 -7.71 -0.23 -26.92
N GLU A 216 -8.73 -0.34 -26.08
CA GLU A 216 -9.57 0.79 -25.65
C GLU A 216 -9.27 1.23 -24.22
N VAL A 217 -8.59 0.38 -23.44
CA VAL A 217 -8.16 0.71 -22.07
C VAL A 217 -7.30 1.98 -22.09
N ASN A 218 -7.52 2.86 -21.10
CA ASN A 218 -6.88 4.18 -20.99
C ASN A 218 -7.04 5.05 -22.26
N GLY A 219 -8.19 4.92 -22.94
CA GLY A 219 -8.44 5.61 -24.20
C GLY A 219 -7.46 5.21 -25.32
N GLY A 220 -6.95 3.98 -25.29
CA GLY A 220 -5.98 3.43 -26.24
C GLY A 220 -4.53 3.90 -26.03
N LYS A 221 -4.26 4.62 -24.95
CA LYS A 221 -2.90 5.02 -24.54
C LYS A 221 -2.32 3.98 -23.60
N PRO A 222 -0.99 3.84 -23.48
CA PRO A 222 -0.39 3.02 -22.46
C PRO A 222 -0.89 3.41 -21.05
N LEU A 223 -1.22 2.42 -20.23
CA LEU A 223 -1.54 2.62 -18.82
C LEU A 223 -0.25 2.55 -18.02
N THR A 224 0.04 3.60 -17.25
CA THR A 224 1.32 3.73 -16.55
C THR A 224 1.14 3.66 -15.03
N PHE A 225 1.90 2.77 -14.40
CA PHE A 225 2.01 2.67 -12.94
C PHE A 225 3.36 3.21 -12.48
N ALA A 226 3.39 3.98 -11.40
CA ALA A 226 4.61 4.25 -10.65
C ALA A 226 4.69 3.27 -9.47
N VAL A 227 5.80 2.56 -9.34
CA VAL A 227 5.96 1.45 -8.42
C VAL A 227 7.03 1.78 -7.39
N PHE A 228 6.69 1.64 -6.10
CA PHE A 228 7.50 2.01 -4.96
C PHE A 228 7.59 0.88 -3.94
N SER A 229 8.63 0.92 -3.12
CA SER A 229 8.76 0.14 -1.88
C SER A 229 9.71 0.83 -0.90
N CYS A 230 9.71 0.42 0.37
CA CYS A 230 10.76 0.67 1.34
C CYS A 230 11.01 2.17 1.64
N SER A 231 9.97 2.84 2.15
CA SER A 231 10.02 4.26 2.51
C SER A 231 10.35 4.47 3.98
N GLN A 232 11.62 4.31 4.37
CA GLN A 232 12.10 4.51 5.73
C GLN A 232 12.30 5.99 6.06
N TYR A 233 11.44 6.56 6.91
CA TYR A 233 11.41 7.99 7.23
C TYR A 233 12.76 8.54 7.71
N GLN A 234 13.41 7.85 8.62
CA GLN A 234 14.67 8.27 9.23
C GLN A 234 15.90 8.10 8.33
N SER A 235 15.77 7.40 7.21
CA SER A 235 16.88 7.16 6.27
C SER A 235 16.95 8.17 5.14
N GLY A 236 15.87 8.88 4.83
CA GLY A 236 15.87 9.87 3.75
C GLY A 236 14.52 10.54 3.51
N TYR A 237 14.58 11.61 2.71
CA TYR A 237 13.39 12.28 2.18
C TYR A 237 12.76 11.43 1.08
N PHE A 238 11.44 11.48 0.97
CA PHE A 238 10.66 10.67 0.03
C PHE A 238 10.61 11.28 -1.38
N ASN A 239 11.77 11.76 -1.87
CA ASN A 239 11.91 12.47 -3.15
C ASN A 239 11.32 11.69 -4.33
N ALA A 240 11.40 10.35 -4.31
CA ALA A 240 10.85 9.47 -5.34
C ALA A 240 9.35 9.69 -5.56
N TYR A 241 8.57 9.86 -4.49
CA TYR A 241 7.15 10.17 -4.61
C TYR A 241 6.89 11.51 -5.28
N GLY A 242 7.69 12.54 -4.90
CA GLY A 242 7.59 13.87 -5.51
C GLY A 242 7.92 13.84 -7.00
N VAL A 243 8.97 13.11 -7.39
CA VAL A 243 9.34 12.93 -8.80
C VAL A 243 8.23 12.22 -9.57
N ALA A 244 7.66 11.15 -9.02
CA ALA A 244 6.57 10.45 -9.65
C ALA A 244 5.33 11.36 -9.83
N ALA A 245 5.00 12.16 -8.81
CA ALA A 245 3.83 13.04 -8.84
C ALA A 245 3.95 14.21 -9.83
N HIS A 246 5.19 14.72 -10.04
CA HIS A 246 5.40 15.95 -10.82
C HIS A 246 6.12 15.73 -12.16
N ASN A 247 6.95 14.69 -12.25
CA ASN A 247 7.83 14.50 -13.41
C ASN A 247 7.46 13.26 -14.25
N THR A 248 6.43 12.50 -13.86
CA THR A 248 5.93 11.37 -14.66
C THR A 248 4.47 11.55 -15.01
N SER A 249 4.01 10.77 -15.99
CA SER A 249 2.61 10.67 -16.39
C SER A 249 1.95 9.41 -15.83
N ALA A 250 2.35 8.94 -14.65
CA ALA A 250 1.78 7.76 -14.06
C ALA A 250 0.29 7.96 -13.72
N ASP A 251 -0.53 7.00 -14.10
CA ASP A 251 -1.98 7.00 -13.92
C ASP A 251 -2.38 6.51 -12.53
N ILE A 252 -1.64 5.53 -12.01
CA ILE A 252 -1.89 4.84 -10.74
C ILE A 252 -0.55 4.65 -10.03
N PHE A 253 -0.53 4.83 -8.72
CA PHE A 253 0.64 4.58 -7.90
C PHE A 253 0.49 3.24 -7.16
N MET A 254 1.55 2.47 -7.14
CA MET A 254 1.58 1.14 -6.51
C MET A 254 2.69 1.11 -5.46
N HIS A 255 2.36 0.63 -4.27
CA HIS A 255 3.35 0.42 -3.21
C HIS A 255 3.40 -1.06 -2.84
N LEU A 256 4.58 -1.66 -2.97
CA LEU A 256 4.79 -3.10 -2.84
C LEU A 256 5.18 -3.53 -1.42
N GLY A 257 5.00 -2.68 -0.42
CA GLY A 257 5.37 -2.99 0.95
C GLY A 257 6.45 -2.07 1.53
N ASP A 258 6.70 -2.21 2.85
CA ASP A 258 7.56 -1.31 3.61
C ASP A 258 7.15 0.17 3.49
N TYR A 259 5.83 0.42 3.59
CA TYR A 259 5.31 1.79 3.55
C TYR A 259 5.72 2.57 4.81
N ILE A 260 5.74 1.92 5.98
CA ILE A 260 6.30 2.47 7.23
C ILE A 260 7.32 1.49 7.84
N TYR A 261 8.16 2.01 8.72
CA TYR A 261 9.12 1.22 9.49
C TYR A 261 8.91 1.44 10.99
N GLU A 262 9.02 0.37 11.79
CA GLU A 262 8.76 0.36 13.22
C GLU A 262 9.87 0.98 14.04
N SER A 263 11.12 0.86 13.56
CA SER A 263 12.31 1.27 14.29
C SER A 263 12.49 2.79 14.37
N LEU A 264 13.24 3.26 15.38
CA LEU A 264 13.54 4.69 15.54
C LEU A 264 14.64 5.17 14.60
N GLY A 265 15.67 4.36 14.36
CA GLY A 265 16.81 4.73 13.54
C GLY A 265 17.55 5.99 14.01
N ASN A 266 18.31 6.61 13.13
CA ASN A 266 19.14 7.78 13.44
C ASN A 266 18.98 8.90 12.40
N GLY A 267 17.76 9.35 12.18
CA GLY A 267 17.41 10.37 11.18
C GLY A 267 17.67 11.82 11.61
N ALA A 268 18.03 12.07 12.86
CA ALA A 268 18.23 13.45 13.38
C ALA A 268 19.27 14.23 12.57
N LYS A 269 20.31 13.58 12.04
CA LYS A 269 21.37 14.20 11.24
C LYS A 269 20.87 14.87 9.95
N ILE A 270 19.77 14.39 9.41
CA ILE A 270 19.14 14.91 8.18
C ILE A 270 17.80 15.59 8.46
N GLY A 271 17.48 15.87 9.74
CA GLY A 271 16.23 16.50 10.14
C GLY A 271 15.01 15.56 10.09
N ARG A 272 15.22 14.22 10.09
CA ARG A 272 14.17 13.20 9.99
C ARG A 272 14.15 12.27 11.21
N ALA A 273 14.27 12.87 12.40
CA ALA A 273 14.12 12.10 13.63
C ALA A 273 12.71 11.50 13.73
N THR A 274 12.62 10.21 14.00
CA THR A 274 11.34 9.55 14.27
C THR A 274 10.84 9.93 15.65
N LEU A 275 9.52 10.06 15.75
CA LEU A 275 8.83 10.38 17.00
C LEU A 275 8.42 9.09 17.73
N GLY A 276 8.25 9.22 19.04
CA GLY A 276 7.75 8.13 19.89
C GLY A 276 8.81 7.06 20.16
N ARG A 277 8.38 5.82 20.08
CA ARG A 277 9.18 4.61 20.37
C ARG A 277 9.04 3.63 19.21
N GLU A 278 9.68 2.48 19.33
CA GLU A 278 9.41 1.35 18.45
C GLU A 278 7.92 0.95 18.50
N LEU A 279 7.37 0.66 17.33
CA LEU A 279 5.92 0.47 17.18
C LEU A 279 5.46 -0.81 17.84
N ALA A 280 4.48 -0.70 18.74
CA ALA A 280 3.92 -1.83 19.47
C ALA A 280 2.40 -1.71 19.68
N THR A 281 1.87 -0.50 19.81
CA THR A 281 0.45 -0.25 20.11
C THR A 281 -0.20 0.55 18.98
N ILE A 282 -1.54 0.59 18.96
CA ILE A 282 -2.30 1.38 17.99
C ILE A 282 -1.88 2.85 17.99
N HIS A 283 -1.58 3.41 19.16
CA HIS A 283 -1.09 4.79 19.28
C HIS A 283 0.26 4.98 18.58
N ASP A 284 1.20 4.03 18.76
CA ASP A 284 2.52 4.10 18.14
C ASP A 284 2.41 4.07 16.61
N TYR A 285 1.59 3.16 16.06
CA TYR A 285 1.37 3.06 14.60
C TYR A 285 0.71 4.31 14.03
N ARG A 286 -0.34 4.84 14.68
CA ARG A 286 -0.99 6.09 14.26
C ARG A 286 -0.03 7.27 14.31
N GLN A 287 0.82 7.37 15.34
CA GLN A 287 1.83 8.42 15.45
C GLN A 287 2.86 8.33 14.30
N ARG A 288 3.30 7.12 13.94
CA ARG A 288 4.23 6.91 12.84
C ARG A 288 3.59 7.26 11.50
N LEU A 289 2.39 6.79 11.21
CA LEU A 289 1.64 7.13 10.00
C LEU A 289 1.38 8.64 9.89
N ASN A 290 1.03 9.29 11.01
CA ASN A 290 0.90 10.74 11.09
C ASN A 290 2.22 11.44 10.71
N GLN A 291 3.35 10.97 11.23
CA GLN A 291 4.65 11.53 10.93
C GLN A 291 5.03 11.38 9.45
N TYR A 292 4.77 10.22 8.85
CA TYR A 292 5.01 9.99 7.41
C TYR A 292 4.24 11.00 6.54
N ARG A 293 2.99 11.28 6.91
CA ARG A 293 2.12 12.28 6.25
C ARG A 293 2.51 13.74 6.53
N THR A 294 3.71 14.00 7.04
CA THR A 294 4.32 15.33 7.07
C THR A 294 5.30 15.55 5.91
N ASP A 295 5.70 14.50 5.20
CA ASP A 295 6.56 14.62 4.02
C ASP A 295 5.76 15.15 2.82
N VAL A 296 6.19 16.28 2.27
CA VAL A 296 5.48 16.99 1.19
C VAL A 296 5.40 16.14 -0.08
N SER A 297 6.47 15.42 -0.42
CA SER A 297 6.50 14.55 -1.60
C SER A 297 5.50 13.40 -1.50
N LEU A 298 5.33 12.81 -0.30
CA LEU A 298 4.33 11.79 -0.06
C LEU A 298 2.91 12.36 -0.13
N LEU A 299 2.70 13.55 0.42
CA LEU A 299 1.41 14.25 0.34
C LEU A 299 1.04 14.58 -1.11
N ASP A 300 2.00 15.07 -1.91
CA ASP A 300 1.80 15.36 -3.33
C ASP A 300 1.44 14.09 -4.11
N ALA A 301 2.13 12.99 -3.85
CA ALA A 301 1.86 11.72 -4.51
C ALA A 301 0.45 11.18 -4.21
N HIS A 302 0.04 11.19 -2.95
CA HIS A 302 -1.31 10.78 -2.56
C HIS A 302 -2.41 11.68 -3.12
N GLN A 303 -2.13 12.97 -3.29
CA GLN A 303 -3.09 13.94 -3.82
C GLN A 303 -3.31 13.79 -5.33
N ASN A 304 -2.31 13.30 -6.07
CA ASN A 304 -2.27 13.38 -7.54
C ASN A 304 -2.70 12.10 -8.26
N ALA A 305 -2.75 10.95 -7.60
CA ALA A 305 -3.14 9.69 -8.22
C ALA A 305 -3.78 8.72 -7.20
N PRO A 306 -4.63 7.77 -7.65
CA PRO A 306 -5.08 6.69 -6.78
C PRO A 306 -3.94 5.71 -6.49
N TRP A 307 -3.94 5.16 -5.28
CA TRP A 307 -2.95 4.20 -4.81
C TRP A 307 -3.52 2.80 -4.74
N ILE A 308 -2.69 1.83 -5.09
CA ILE A 308 -2.87 0.43 -4.79
C ILE A 308 -1.70 0.05 -3.88
N THR A 309 -2.00 -0.21 -2.61
CA THR A 309 -0.98 -0.53 -1.61
C THR A 309 -1.07 -1.98 -1.21
N ASP A 310 0.06 -2.57 -0.93
CA ASP A 310 0.22 -3.93 -0.46
C ASP A 310 0.96 -3.89 0.89
N ASP A 311 0.87 -4.96 1.68
CA ASP A 311 1.46 -5.15 2.99
C ASP A 311 1.14 -4.07 4.06
N HIS A 312 0.63 -4.52 5.20
CA HIS A 312 0.46 -3.71 6.39
C HIS A 312 1.64 -3.97 7.33
N GLU A 313 2.64 -3.10 7.25
CA GLU A 313 3.87 -3.14 8.01
C GLU A 313 3.63 -3.37 9.51
N VAL A 314 4.01 -4.55 9.99
CA VAL A 314 3.98 -4.86 11.42
C VAL A 314 5.33 -4.58 12.03
N ALA A 315 6.36 -5.29 11.58
CA ALA A 315 7.76 -5.13 11.97
C ALA A 315 8.68 -6.02 11.13
N ASP A 316 9.98 -5.82 11.32
CA ASP A 316 11.06 -6.51 10.63
C ASP A 316 10.94 -8.04 10.70
N GLN A 317 11.14 -8.72 9.56
CA GLN A 317 11.07 -10.18 9.43
C GLN A 317 9.75 -10.78 9.93
N SER A 318 8.63 -10.13 9.60
CA SER A 318 7.30 -10.61 10.01
C SER A 318 6.90 -11.90 9.33
N TRP A 319 6.31 -12.80 10.12
CA TRP A 319 5.68 -14.04 9.67
C TRP A 319 4.40 -14.30 10.48
N LYS A 320 3.69 -15.39 10.23
CA LYS A 320 2.37 -15.65 10.84
C LYS A 320 2.35 -15.62 12.38
N ALA A 321 3.48 -15.88 13.05
CA ALA A 321 3.51 -16.04 14.50
C ALA A 321 4.61 -15.23 15.22
N GLY A 322 5.23 -14.25 14.54
CA GLY A 322 6.28 -13.42 15.14
C GLY A 322 6.99 -12.51 14.17
N THR A 323 8.00 -11.83 14.69
CA THR A 323 8.97 -10.98 13.98
C THR A 323 10.38 -11.30 14.51
N ALA A 324 11.38 -10.59 14.04
CA ALA A 324 12.75 -10.74 14.54
C ALA A 324 12.87 -10.50 16.05
N ASP A 325 12.05 -9.64 16.63
CA ASP A 325 12.13 -9.19 18.02
C ASP A 325 10.91 -9.53 18.89
N SER A 326 9.78 -9.92 18.30
CA SER A 326 8.52 -10.15 19.04
C SER A 326 7.81 -11.44 18.65
N ASN A 327 7.21 -12.08 19.65
CA ASN A 327 6.31 -13.22 19.52
C ASN A 327 5.34 -13.23 20.71
N ASP A 328 4.47 -14.23 20.81
CA ASP A 328 3.47 -14.30 21.89
C ASP A 328 3.98 -15.05 23.16
N THR A 329 5.29 -15.24 23.29
CA THR A 329 5.89 -15.71 24.55
C THR A 329 6.13 -14.54 25.51
N MET A 330 6.25 -14.84 26.82
CA MET A 330 6.54 -13.82 27.83
C MET A 330 7.81 -13.01 27.48
N LEU A 331 8.83 -13.67 26.93
CA LEU A 331 10.06 -13.02 26.50
C LEU A 331 9.82 -12.14 25.27
N GLY A 332 9.09 -12.66 24.28
CA GLY A 332 8.76 -11.92 23.06
C GLY A 332 7.87 -10.70 23.29
N CYS A 333 7.04 -10.71 24.35
CA CYS A 333 6.23 -9.52 24.73
C CYS A 333 7.07 -8.43 25.43
N SER A 334 8.30 -8.72 25.82
CA SER A 334 9.17 -7.76 26.54
C SER A 334 9.97 -6.83 25.62
N PHE A 335 9.84 -6.95 24.30
CA PHE A 335 10.54 -6.09 23.34
C PHE A 335 10.16 -4.60 23.50
N SER A 336 8.96 -4.31 23.98
CA SER A 336 8.45 -2.95 24.18
C SER A 336 7.98 -2.75 25.64
N PRO A 337 8.21 -1.55 26.21
CA PRO A 337 7.68 -1.18 27.54
C PRO A 337 6.15 -1.25 27.65
N SER A 338 5.42 -1.32 26.53
CA SER A 338 3.96 -1.49 26.54
C SER A 338 3.52 -2.87 27.00
N GLY A 339 4.41 -3.88 26.93
CA GLY A 339 4.08 -5.28 27.18
C GLY A 339 3.16 -5.89 26.10
N ALA A 340 3.01 -5.24 24.95
CA ALA A 340 2.27 -5.80 23.83
C ALA A 340 3.03 -7.02 23.29
N CYS A 341 2.31 -8.11 23.04
CA CYS A 341 2.84 -9.29 22.37
C CYS A 341 2.69 -9.15 20.85
N PHE A 342 3.25 -10.08 20.07
CA PHE A 342 3.20 -10.01 18.61
C PHE A 342 1.78 -9.95 18.05
N THR A 343 0.86 -10.77 18.56
CA THR A 343 -0.53 -10.75 18.06
C THR A 343 -1.17 -9.39 18.26
N ASP A 344 -1.08 -8.77 19.45
CA ASP A 344 -1.62 -7.44 19.69
C ASP A 344 -0.94 -6.37 18.82
N ARG A 345 0.39 -6.48 18.64
CA ARG A 345 1.18 -5.63 17.74
C ARG A 345 0.67 -5.71 16.31
N LYS A 346 0.50 -6.93 15.77
CA LYS A 346 -0.01 -7.18 14.41
C LYS A 346 -1.41 -6.61 14.23
N LEU A 347 -2.33 -6.86 15.15
CA LEU A 347 -3.70 -6.35 15.05
C LEU A 347 -3.74 -4.81 15.12
N ALA A 348 -2.86 -4.19 15.91
CA ALA A 348 -2.72 -2.73 15.97
C ALA A 348 -2.21 -2.15 14.64
N ALA A 349 -1.20 -2.78 14.04
CA ALA A 349 -0.67 -2.38 12.74
C ALA A 349 -1.76 -2.47 11.64
N VAL A 350 -2.44 -3.62 11.54
CA VAL A 350 -3.51 -3.85 10.56
C VAL A 350 -4.63 -2.82 10.70
N ARG A 351 -5.09 -2.55 11.92
CA ARG A 351 -6.12 -1.54 12.18
C ARG A 351 -5.65 -0.14 11.74
N ALA A 352 -4.47 0.29 12.19
CA ALA A 352 -3.93 1.61 11.85
C ALA A 352 -3.74 1.78 10.34
N TYR A 353 -3.26 0.74 9.65
CA TYR A 353 -3.10 0.71 8.21
C TYR A 353 -4.43 0.95 7.48
N HIS A 354 -5.50 0.23 7.89
CA HIS A 354 -6.83 0.42 7.30
C HIS A 354 -7.48 1.76 7.66
N GLU A 355 -7.14 2.38 8.79
CA GLU A 355 -7.59 3.73 9.14
C GLU A 355 -6.88 4.81 8.30
N TRP A 356 -5.58 4.65 8.03
CA TRP A 356 -4.72 5.69 7.46
C TRP A 356 -4.51 5.59 5.95
N LEU A 357 -4.82 4.46 5.34
CA LEU A 357 -4.68 4.25 3.91
C LEU A 357 -6.02 3.98 3.22
N PRO A 358 -6.17 4.46 1.98
CA PRO A 358 -7.39 4.22 1.18
C PRO A 358 -7.39 2.82 0.57
N ILE A 359 -7.33 1.80 1.42
CA ILE A 359 -7.40 0.38 1.05
C ILE A 359 -8.75 -0.22 1.44
N ARG A 360 -9.28 -1.13 0.62
CA ARG A 360 -10.51 -1.88 0.91
C ARG A 360 -10.26 -3.02 1.89
N GLN A 361 -11.23 -3.28 2.75
CA GLN A 361 -11.34 -4.59 3.36
C GLN A 361 -11.90 -5.54 2.29
N VAL A 362 -11.09 -6.53 1.92
CA VAL A 362 -11.40 -7.43 0.79
C VAL A 362 -12.44 -8.47 1.18
N ASP A 363 -12.40 -8.93 2.42
CA ASP A 363 -13.27 -9.98 2.95
C ASP A 363 -13.70 -9.63 4.38
N ALA A 364 -15.00 -9.72 4.68
CA ALA A 364 -15.52 -9.41 6.00
C ALA A 364 -15.18 -10.49 7.04
N ASP A 365 -15.10 -11.74 6.61
CA ASP A 365 -14.85 -12.90 7.45
C ASP A 365 -13.35 -13.19 7.61
N ASP A 366 -12.53 -12.79 6.64
CA ASP A 366 -11.07 -12.88 6.67
C ASP A 366 -10.43 -11.48 6.80
N LYS A 367 -10.33 -11.00 8.03
CA LYS A 367 -9.89 -9.64 8.37
C LYS A 367 -8.41 -9.37 8.07
N LEU A 368 -7.60 -10.41 7.87
CA LEU A 368 -6.18 -10.26 7.50
C LEU A 368 -5.99 -10.22 5.99
N ARG A 369 -6.99 -10.58 5.21
CA ARG A 369 -6.88 -10.65 3.76
C ARG A 369 -6.78 -9.26 3.14
N ILE A 370 -5.65 -8.99 2.50
CA ILE A 370 -5.43 -7.81 1.64
C ILE A 370 -5.12 -8.22 0.20
N TRP A 371 -4.74 -9.46 -0.06
CA TRP A 371 -4.47 -9.97 -1.39
C TRP A 371 -5.73 -9.95 -2.26
N ARG A 372 -5.60 -9.34 -3.44
CA ARG A 372 -6.73 -9.01 -4.31
C ARG A 372 -6.31 -8.86 -5.78
N ASN A 373 -7.27 -8.86 -6.69
CA ASN A 373 -7.05 -8.76 -8.13
C ASN A 373 -7.85 -7.61 -8.73
N PHE A 374 -7.23 -6.84 -9.62
CA PHE A 374 -7.84 -5.77 -10.39
C PHE A 374 -7.85 -6.16 -11.87
N GLN A 375 -9.04 -6.34 -12.44
CA GLN A 375 -9.23 -6.64 -13.86
C GLN A 375 -9.36 -5.32 -14.64
N ILE A 376 -8.32 -4.93 -15.37
CA ILE A 376 -8.26 -3.64 -16.08
C ILE A 376 -8.49 -3.89 -17.57
N GLY A 377 -9.76 -3.94 -17.98
CA GLY A 377 -10.17 -4.36 -19.30
C GLY A 377 -9.59 -5.74 -19.66
N LYS A 378 -9.47 -6.02 -20.92
CA LYS A 378 -8.70 -7.17 -21.45
C LYS A 378 -7.20 -6.87 -21.58
N LEU A 379 -6.75 -5.68 -21.14
CA LEU A 379 -5.34 -5.30 -21.22
C LEU A 379 -4.52 -6.05 -20.18
N LEU A 380 -4.90 -5.99 -18.91
CA LEU A 380 -4.15 -6.64 -17.84
C LEU A 380 -5.01 -7.03 -16.64
N ASP A 381 -4.56 -8.05 -15.93
CA ASP A 381 -4.91 -8.33 -14.55
C ASP A 381 -3.74 -7.95 -13.65
N LEU A 382 -4.03 -7.11 -12.65
CA LEU A 382 -3.09 -6.77 -11.59
C LEU A 382 -3.46 -7.56 -10.34
N THR A 383 -2.60 -8.50 -9.97
CA THR A 383 -2.76 -9.36 -8.78
C THR A 383 -1.80 -8.88 -7.70
N MET A 384 -2.33 -8.43 -6.57
CA MET A 384 -1.55 -8.03 -5.40
C MET A 384 -1.54 -9.17 -4.40
N LEU A 385 -0.36 -9.61 -3.97
CA LEU A 385 -0.16 -10.70 -3.00
C LEU A 385 0.27 -10.14 -1.65
N ASP A 386 -0.09 -10.84 -0.57
CA ASP A 386 0.50 -10.64 0.76
C ASP A 386 1.49 -11.77 1.03
N THR A 387 2.76 -11.48 0.95
CA THR A 387 3.85 -12.45 1.16
C THR A 387 4.46 -12.37 2.56
N ARG A 388 3.89 -11.57 3.47
CA ARG A 388 4.44 -11.35 4.82
C ARG A 388 3.45 -11.58 5.95
N GLN A 389 2.25 -10.99 5.89
CA GLN A 389 1.38 -10.85 7.07
C GLN A 389 0.30 -11.92 7.17
N TYR A 390 -0.13 -12.51 6.04
CA TYR A 390 -1.27 -13.41 6.04
C TYR A 390 -0.99 -14.74 6.75
N ASP A 391 -0.27 -15.66 6.12
CA ASP A 391 0.02 -17.01 6.65
C ASP A 391 1.44 -17.48 6.26
N ARG A 392 2.40 -16.57 6.23
CA ARG A 392 3.79 -16.85 5.93
C ARG A 392 4.38 -17.80 6.97
N ASP A 393 5.04 -18.85 6.55
CA ASP A 393 5.82 -19.74 7.42
C ASP A 393 7.05 -19.02 7.99
N LEU A 394 7.65 -19.61 9.04
CA LEU A 394 8.84 -19.09 9.70
C LEU A 394 9.89 -18.62 8.70
N THR A 395 10.34 -17.39 8.86
CA THR A 395 11.35 -16.74 8.03
C THR A 395 12.70 -16.62 8.75
N ASP A 396 13.65 -15.96 8.11
CA ASP A 396 14.91 -15.58 8.72
C ASP A 396 14.67 -14.55 9.84
N LEU A 397 15.10 -14.88 11.05
CA LEU A 397 15.07 -14.02 12.23
C LEU A 397 16.49 -13.68 12.68
N TYR A 398 17.46 -13.69 11.76
CA TYR A 398 18.90 -13.46 11.95
C TYR A 398 19.64 -14.52 12.78
N TYR A 399 18.99 -15.16 13.73
CA TYR A 399 19.59 -16.21 14.56
C TYR A 399 19.29 -17.63 14.04
N ASN A 400 18.38 -17.78 13.09
CA ASN A 400 17.92 -19.05 12.55
C ASN A 400 18.18 -19.24 11.04
N THR A 401 18.99 -18.38 10.43
CA THR A 401 19.27 -18.34 8.98
C THR A 401 19.66 -19.70 8.41
N GLU A 402 20.59 -20.40 9.07
CA GLU A 402 21.01 -21.75 8.64
C GLU A 402 19.86 -22.75 8.67
N TYR A 403 19.02 -22.66 9.71
CA TYR A 403 17.85 -23.53 9.81
C TYR A 403 16.84 -23.25 8.71
N VAL A 404 16.49 -22.00 8.47
CA VAL A 404 15.56 -21.60 7.38
C VAL A 404 16.10 -22.04 6.03
N ASN A 405 17.39 -21.85 5.78
CA ASN A 405 18.01 -22.33 4.55
C ASN A 405 17.91 -23.85 4.41
N SER A 406 18.11 -24.61 5.49
CA SER A 406 18.03 -26.07 5.48
C SER A 406 16.63 -26.61 5.17
N ILE A 407 15.58 -25.86 5.50
CA ILE A 407 14.17 -26.25 5.24
C ILE A 407 13.57 -25.56 4.01
N SER A 408 14.31 -24.71 3.32
CA SER A 408 13.83 -23.93 2.15
C SER A 408 13.28 -24.79 1.00
N GLU A 409 13.74 -26.04 0.92
CA GLU A 409 13.32 -27.01 -0.10
C GLU A 409 12.20 -27.96 0.38
N PHE A 410 11.59 -27.71 1.54
CA PHE A 410 10.49 -28.56 1.99
C PHE A 410 9.20 -28.22 1.23
N ASN A 411 8.57 -29.27 0.69
CA ASN A 411 7.36 -29.15 -0.14
C ASN A 411 6.18 -28.48 0.54
N ASN A 412 6.09 -28.54 1.86
CA ASN A 412 5.00 -27.97 2.66
C ASN A 412 5.26 -26.53 3.13
N ARG A 413 6.41 -25.95 2.82
CA ARG A 413 6.64 -24.55 3.13
C ARG A 413 5.83 -23.65 2.21
N SER A 414 5.22 -22.64 2.80
CA SER A 414 4.43 -21.64 2.09
C SER A 414 4.82 -20.23 2.51
N LEU A 415 4.93 -19.35 1.54
CA LEU A 415 5.10 -17.92 1.72
C LEU A 415 3.75 -17.20 1.87
N MET A 416 2.72 -17.73 1.22
CA MET A 416 1.40 -17.10 1.09
C MET A 416 0.32 -17.77 1.95
N GLY A 417 0.59 -18.98 2.46
CA GLY A 417 -0.45 -19.85 3.00
C GLY A 417 -1.30 -20.51 1.90
N ILE A 418 -1.91 -21.63 2.25
CA ILE A 418 -2.68 -22.44 1.28
C ILE A 418 -3.87 -21.68 0.66
N PRO A 419 -4.67 -20.90 1.42
CA PRO A 419 -5.81 -20.21 0.83
C PRO A 419 -5.39 -19.20 -0.25
N GLN A 420 -4.38 -18.39 0.01
CA GLN A 420 -3.90 -17.40 -0.95
C GLN A 420 -3.20 -18.07 -2.14
N GLU A 421 -2.39 -19.11 -1.90
CA GLU A 421 -1.69 -19.83 -2.97
C GLU A 421 -2.68 -20.45 -3.98
N ASN A 422 -3.75 -21.11 -3.50
CA ASN A 422 -4.79 -21.66 -4.36
C ASN A 422 -5.53 -20.57 -5.13
N TRP A 423 -5.94 -19.51 -4.45
CA TRP A 423 -6.59 -18.36 -5.09
C TRP A 423 -5.69 -17.72 -6.16
N PHE A 424 -4.39 -17.64 -5.92
CA PHE A 424 -3.45 -17.07 -6.87
C PHE A 424 -3.37 -17.91 -8.16
N TYR A 425 -3.30 -19.24 -8.04
CA TYR A 425 -3.31 -20.12 -9.20
C TYR A 425 -4.62 -20.03 -9.99
N GLU A 426 -5.74 -20.01 -9.31
CA GLU A 426 -7.05 -19.81 -9.95
C GLU A 426 -7.12 -18.47 -10.67
N THR A 427 -6.65 -17.39 -10.04
CA THR A 427 -6.62 -16.04 -10.61
C THR A 427 -5.78 -15.97 -11.88
N LEU A 428 -4.60 -16.57 -11.91
CA LEU A 428 -3.74 -16.64 -13.09
C LEU A 428 -4.41 -17.42 -14.24
N THR A 429 -5.03 -18.54 -13.90
CA THR A 429 -5.75 -19.37 -14.88
C THR A 429 -6.94 -18.63 -15.47
N GLN A 430 -7.78 -18.03 -14.62
CA GLN A 430 -8.92 -17.23 -15.03
C GLN A 430 -8.51 -16.00 -15.87
N SER A 431 -7.39 -15.35 -15.53
CA SER A 431 -6.84 -14.24 -16.31
C SER A 431 -6.52 -14.67 -17.75
N LYS A 432 -5.93 -15.84 -17.93
CA LYS A 432 -5.68 -16.42 -19.26
C LYS A 432 -6.99 -16.74 -19.98
N GLU A 433 -7.92 -17.42 -19.32
CA GLU A 433 -9.21 -17.85 -19.89
C GLU A 433 -10.07 -16.66 -20.33
N ARG A 434 -10.11 -15.57 -19.54
CA ARG A 434 -10.83 -14.37 -19.93
C ARG A 434 -10.15 -13.57 -21.05
N GLY A 435 -8.93 -13.94 -21.47
CA GLY A 435 -8.19 -13.34 -22.57
C GLY A 435 -7.52 -12.00 -22.23
N ALA A 436 -7.15 -11.76 -20.97
CA ALA A 436 -6.27 -10.64 -20.62
C ALA A 436 -4.90 -10.82 -21.29
N ILE A 437 -4.30 -9.72 -21.78
CA ILE A 437 -2.98 -9.79 -22.42
C ILE A 437 -1.90 -10.01 -21.37
N TRP A 438 -1.88 -9.19 -20.30
CA TRP A 438 -0.83 -9.19 -19.29
C TRP A 438 -1.32 -9.67 -17.93
N ARG A 439 -0.43 -10.35 -17.18
CA ARG A 439 -0.58 -10.72 -15.78
C ARG A 439 0.52 -10.03 -15.00
N VAL A 440 0.16 -8.94 -14.33
CA VAL A 440 1.08 -8.17 -13.49
C VAL A 440 0.87 -8.60 -12.06
N ILE A 441 1.90 -9.09 -11.41
CA ILE A 441 1.86 -9.61 -10.04
C ILE A 441 2.70 -8.68 -9.17
N GLY A 442 2.05 -7.92 -8.27
CA GLY A 442 2.71 -7.10 -7.26
C GLY A 442 2.87 -7.88 -5.96
N GLN A 443 4.07 -7.88 -5.40
CA GLN A 443 4.35 -8.56 -4.14
C GLN A 443 5.59 -7.95 -3.45
N GLN A 444 5.84 -8.28 -2.18
CA GLN A 444 6.75 -7.52 -1.34
C GLN A 444 8.23 -7.84 -1.59
N ILE A 445 8.61 -9.08 -1.83
CA ILE A 445 9.99 -9.59 -1.74
C ILE A 445 10.50 -10.16 -3.05
N VAL A 446 11.82 -10.19 -3.26
CA VAL A 446 12.43 -10.66 -4.52
C VAL A 446 12.07 -12.12 -4.80
N PHE A 447 11.55 -12.36 -6.02
CA PHE A 447 11.09 -13.67 -6.46
C PHE A 447 12.21 -14.53 -7.06
N THR A 448 13.04 -13.92 -7.92
CA THR A 448 14.16 -14.62 -8.59
C THR A 448 15.18 -15.09 -7.56
N GLN A 449 15.75 -16.27 -7.79
CA GLN A 449 16.89 -16.74 -7.00
C GLN A 449 18.07 -15.79 -7.16
N LEU A 450 18.62 -15.33 -6.01
CA LEU A 450 19.80 -14.48 -5.98
C LEU A 450 20.89 -15.06 -5.10
N ASN A 451 21.98 -15.49 -5.74
CA ASN A 451 23.21 -15.89 -5.07
C ASN A 451 24.11 -14.66 -4.87
N GLU A 452 24.12 -14.14 -3.66
CA GLU A 452 24.94 -12.98 -3.28
C GLU A 452 26.27 -13.43 -2.69
N SER A 453 27.20 -13.83 -3.58
CA SER A 453 28.55 -14.28 -3.19
C SER A 453 28.58 -15.56 -2.34
N GLY A 454 27.68 -16.49 -2.60
CA GLY A 454 27.57 -17.78 -1.90
C GLY A 454 26.51 -17.81 -0.79
N THR A 455 25.81 -16.72 -0.56
CA THR A 455 24.69 -16.64 0.36
C THR A 455 23.39 -16.33 -0.38
N PHE A 456 22.27 -16.73 0.22
CA PHE A 456 20.93 -16.46 -0.29
C PHE A 456 20.15 -15.67 0.78
N ASP A 457 19.35 -14.74 0.35
CA ASP A 457 18.40 -14.07 1.24
C ASP A 457 17.22 -15.03 1.49
N VAL A 458 17.23 -15.69 2.66
CA VAL A 458 16.19 -16.65 3.01
C VAL A 458 14.97 -16.01 3.68
N ASP A 459 14.95 -14.69 3.83
CA ASP A 459 13.72 -13.93 4.04
C ASP A 459 12.94 -13.75 2.73
N ALA A 460 13.63 -13.67 1.60
CA ALA A 460 13.02 -13.66 0.26
C ALA A 460 12.50 -15.05 -0.18
N TRP A 461 12.09 -15.18 -1.44
CA TRP A 461 11.62 -16.46 -2.00
C TRP A 461 12.68 -17.57 -1.96
N ASP A 462 13.96 -17.22 -1.75
CA ASP A 462 15.03 -18.22 -1.55
C ASP A 462 14.89 -19.03 -0.26
N GLY A 463 14.15 -18.54 0.73
CA GLY A 463 13.72 -19.32 1.90
C GLY A 463 12.52 -20.25 1.65
N TYR A 464 11.89 -20.17 0.46
CA TYR A 464 10.66 -20.87 0.09
C TYR A 464 10.75 -21.46 -1.32
N ARG A 465 11.88 -22.10 -1.64
CA ARG A 465 12.22 -22.54 -2.99
C ARG A 465 11.18 -23.45 -3.62
N MET A 466 10.59 -24.36 -2.84
CA MET A 466 9.52 -25.24 -3.36
C MET A 466 8.21 -24.50 -3.62
N ASN A 467 7.90 -23.46 -2.85
CA ASN A 467 6.74 -22.60 -3.14
C ASN A 467 6.96 -21.80 -4.44
N ARG A 468 8.16 -21.20 -4.61
CA ARG A 468 8.54 -20.57 -5.89
C ARG A 468 8.44 -21.54 -7.07
N MET A 469 8.96 -22.77 -6.90
CA MET A 469 8.86 -23.81 -7.94
C MET A 469 7.41 -24.14 -8.30
N ARG A 470 6.49 -24.22 -7.33
CA ARG A 470 5.07 -24.45 -7.60
C ARG A 470 4.46 -23.32 -8.45
N VAL A 471 4.81 -22.06 -8.17
CA VAL A 471 4.37 -20.90 -8.97
C VAL A 471 4.90 -21.01 -10.41
N LEU A 472 6.20 -21.26 -10.58
CA LEU A 472 6.80 -21.40 -11.91
C LEU A 472 6.23 -22.61 -12.67
N ASN A 473 6.01 -23.74 -12.00
CA ASN A 473 5.35 -24.91 -12.59
C ASN A 473 3.93 -24.57 -13.06
N HIS A 474 3.16 -23.84 -12.25
CA HIS A 474 1.80 -23.45 -12.62
C HIS A 474 1.78 -22.60 -13.89
N LEU A 475 2.69 -21.61 -14.00
CA LEU A 475 2.85 -20.79 -15.21
C LEU A 475 3.22 -21.64 -16.42
N TYR A 476 4.21 -22.53 -16.27
CA TYR A 476 4.75 -23.35 -17.34
C TYR A 476 3.76 -24.40 -17.85
N GLU A 477 3.22 -25.23 -16.96
CA GLU A 477 2.33 -26.35 -17.30
C GLU A 477 1.01 -25.87 -17.90
N ASN A 478 0.46 -24.75 -17.38
CA ASN A 478 -0.77 -24.15 -17.88
C ASN A 478 -0.52 -23.18 -19.04
N LYS A 479 0.74 -23.02 -19.49
CA LYS A 479 1.13 -22.11 -20.58
C LYS A 479 0.57 -20.71 -20.37
N ILE A 480 0.72 -20.19 -19.16
CA ILE A 480 0.31 -18.83 -18.78
C ILE A 480 1.43 -17.89 -19.20
N ASP A 481 1.18 -17.11 -20.23
CA ASP A 481 2.13 -16.18 -20.84
C ASP A 481 2.03 -14.75 -20.27
N ASN A 482 2.97 -13.89 -20.66
CA ASN A 482 2.99 -12.46 -20.32
C ASN A 482 2.90 -12.19 -18.80
N ALA A 483 3.56 -13.04 -18.00
CA ALA A 483 3.67 -12.84 -16.56
C ALA A 483 4.79 -11.84 -16.25
N ILE A 484 4.45 -10.79 -15.50
CA ILE A 484 5.36 -9.75 -15.01
C ILE A 484 5.26 -9.70 -13.49
N ILE A 485 6.34 -10.03 -12.79
CA ILE A 485 6.42 -9.92 -11.33
C ILE A 485 7.07 -8.60 -10.97
N LEU A 486 6.45 -7.88 -10.04
CA LEU A 486 6.97 -6.64 -9.46
C LEU A 486 7.31 -6.90 -7.99
N SER A 487 8.52 -6.54 -7.58
CA SER A 487 9.05 -6.86 -6.25
C SER A 487 9.68 -5.65 -5.58
N GLY A 488 9.66 -5.64 -4.24
CA GLY A 488 10.26 -4.63 -3.38
C GLY A 488 11.33 -5.20 -2.44
N ASP A 489 11.38 -4.72 -1.21
CA ASP A 489 12.16 -5.20 -0.04
C ASP A 489 13.69 -5.08 -0.15
N SER A 490 14.27 -5.49 -1.24
CA SER A 490 15.72 -5.70 -1.38
C SER A 490 16.58 -4.43 -1.29
N HIS A 491 15.99 -3.25 -1.29
CA HIS A 491 16.72 -1.97 -1.28
C HIS A 491 17.75 -1.80 -2.42
N ALA A 492 17.66 -2.62 -3.45
CA ALA A 492 18.42 -2.56 -4.69
C ALA A 492 17.53 -2.89 -5.88
N ASN A 493 17.96 -2.53 -7.08
CA ASN A 493 17.26 -2.87 -8.31
C ASN A 493 17.77 -4.21 -8.84
N TRP A 494 16.83 -5.10 -9.23
CA TRP A 494 17.13 -6.37 -9.88
C TRP A 494 16.16 -6.60 -11.03
N VAL A 495 16.66 -6.99 -12.16
CA VAL A 495 15.84 -7.30 -13.34
C VAL A 495 16.26 -8.65 -13.90
N SER A 496 15.30 -9.56 -14.00
CA SER A 496 15.53 -10.95 -14.35
C SER A 496 14.54 -11.45 -15.40
N ASP A 497 14.98 -12.31 -16.29
CA ASP A 497 14.07 -13.28 -16.91
C ASP A 497 13.69 -14.32 -15.86
N LEU A 498 12.58 -15.04 -16.03
CA LEU A 498 12.18 -16.13 -15.15
C LEU A 498 12.27 -17.44 -15.95
N ALA A 499 13.27 -18.28 -15.64
CA ALA A 499 13.40 -19.59 -16.24
C ALA A 499 12.63 -20.64 -15.43
N HIS A 500 12.09 -21.65 -16.12
CA HIS A 500 11.48 -22.77 -15.43
C HIS A 500 12.57 -23.66 -14.80
N PRO A 501 12.51 -23.96 -13.51
CA PRO A 501 13.61 -24.61 -12.79
C PRO A 501 14.00 -26.01 -13.32
N ASN A 502 13.03 -26.72 -13.89
CA ASN A 502 13.28 -28.07 -14.46
C ASN A 502 13.70 -28.04 -15.92
N ASP A 503 13.78 -26.88 -16.53
CA ASP A 503 14.11 -26.71 -17.95
C ASP A 503 15.33 -25.81 -18.16
N THR A 504 16.32 -25.97 -17.30
CA THR A 504 17.58 -25.21 -17.35
C THR A 504 18.39 -25.47 -18.62
N THR A 505 18.02 -26.48 -19.40
CA THR A 505 18.67 -26.79 -20.67
C THR A 505 18.14 -25.96 -21.84
N THR A 506 16.96 -25.34 -21.70
CA THR A 506 16.32 -24.54 -22.76
C THR A 506 16.46 -23.04 -22.54
N TYR A 507 16.75 -22.58 -21.33
CA TYR A 507 16.98 -21.17 -21.07
C TYR A 507 18.38 -20.74 -21.54
N ASP A 508 18.42 -19.75 -22.40
CA ASP A 508 19.65 -19.09 -22.85
C ASP A 508 19.70 -17.64 -22.32
N PHE A 509 20.62 -17.39 -21.40
CA PHE A 509 20.88 -16.07 -20.81
C PHE A 509 21.06 -14.95 -21.84
N LYS A 510 21.73 -15.23 -22.99
CA LYS A 510 22.03 -14.21 -23.99
C LYS A 510 20.82 -13.81 -24.82
N THR A 511 19.97 -14.78 -25.14
CA THR A 511 18.79 -14.56 -25.98
C THR A 511 17.51 -14.42 -25.19
N GLY A 512 17.49 -14.93 -23.94
CA GLY A 512 16.31 -15.06 -23.11
C GLY A 512 15.36 -16.17 -23.55
N ASP A 513 15.76 -16.99 -24.54
CA ASP A 513 14.93 -18.11 -24.99
C ASP A 513 14.74 -19.10 -23.84
N GLY A 514 13.55 -19.66 -23.70
CA GLY A 514 13.18 -20.54 -22.59
C GLY A 514 12.65 -19.80 -21.34
N ALA A 515 12.65 -18.47 -21.31
CA ALA A 515 12.01 -17.72 -20.22
C ALA A 515 10.47 -17.83 -20.28
N ILE A 516 9.83 -17.80 -19.11
CA ILE A 516 8.37 -17.91 -18.93
C ILE A 516 7.74 -16.66 -18.32
N GLY A 517 8.52 -15.64 -18.02
CA GLY A 517 8.11 -14.36 -17.46
C GLY A 517 9.29 -13.47 -17.18
N VAL A 518 9.03 -12.32 -16.56
CA VAL A 518 10.05 -11.34 -16.20
C VAL A 518 9.77 -10.80 -14.80
N GLU A 519 10.82 -10.54 -14.01
CA GLU A 519 10.74 -9.81 -12.75
C GLU A 519 11.40 -8.45 -12.86
N PHE A 520 10.71 -7.45 -12.30
CA PHE A 520 11.23 -6.10 -12.04
C PHE A 520 11.20 -5.85 -10.53
N ALA A 521 12.33 -5.94 -9.87
CA ALA A 521 12.49 -5.57 -8.48
C ALA A 521 13.05 -4.16 -8.35
N GLY A 522 12.40 -3.33 -7.52
CA GLY A 522 12.74 -1.92 -7.34
C GLY A 522 13.60 -1.67 -6.12
N THR A 523 14.45 -0.65 -6.21
CA THR A 523 15.16 -0.10 -5.05
C THR A 523 14.21 0.60 -4.08
N ALA A 524 14.71 0.93 -2.90
CA ALA A 524 13.97 1.66 -1.87
C ALA A 524 13.70 3.13 -2.25
N VAL A 525 12.57 3.68 -1.79
CA VAL A 525 12.30 5.13 -1.81
C VAL A 525 13.38 5.86 -1.00
N SER A 526 13.72 5.35 0.18
CA SER A 526 14.69 6.01 1.09
C SER A 526 15.52 5.05 1.95
N SER A 527 15.13 3.81 2.14
CA SER A 527 15.86 2.85 2.98
C SER A 527 17.29 2.62 2.48
N THR A 528 18.16 2.26 3.39
CA THR A 528 19.59 2.06 3.10
C THR A 528 19.80 0.89 2.14
N SER A 529 20.76 1.00 1.23
CA SER A 529 21.10 -0.04 0.25
C SER A 529 21.52 -1.36 0.90
N SER A 530 21.01 -2.49 0.36
CA SER A 530 21.53 -3.83 0.67
C SER A 530 22.99 -4.04 0.21
N PHE A 531 23.45 -3.26 -0.77
CA PHE A 531 24.86 -3.30 -1.17
C PHE A 531 25.81 -2.63 -0.15
N GLY A 532 25.26 -1.96 0.85
CA GLY A 532 25.96 -1.29 1.92
C GLY A 532 25.57 0.18 2.09
N SER A 533 25.52 0.63 3.33
CA SER A 533 25.18 2.03 3.65
C SER A 533 26.15 3.01 3.01
N GLY A 534 25.63 3.96 2.23
CA GLY A 534 26.43 4.99 1.56
C GLY A 534 27.39 4.46 0.49
N ILE A 535 27.11 3.28 -0.08
CA ILE A 535 27.92 2.71 -1.16
C ILE A 535 28.00 3.69 -2.33
N LEU A 536 29.21 3.91 -2.83
CA LEU A 536 29.44 4.75 -3.99
C LEU A 536 29.09 4.02 -5.29
N PRO A 537 28.63 4.69 -6.35
CA PRO A 537 28.25 4.08 -7.62
C PRO A 537 29.32 3.13 -8.19
N ALA A 538 30.57 3.52 -8.18
CA ALA A 538 31.67 2.68 -8.70
C ALA A 538 31.85 1.36 -7.91
N ALA A 539 31.62 1.37 -6.60
CA ALA A 539 31.68 0.15 -5.78
C ALA A 539 30.43 -0.72 -5.97
N ALA A 540 29.27 -0.10 -6.14
CA ALA A 540 28.03 -0.80 -6.47
C ALA A 540 28.12 -1.48 -7.84
N ASP A 541 28.71 -0.83 -8.84
CA ASP A 541 28.93 -1.40 -10.18
C ASP A 541 29.77 -2.68 -10.14
N VAL A 542 30.81 -2.72 -9.28
CA VAL A 542 31.64 -3.92 -9.10
C VAL A 542 30.81 -5.05 -8.51
N LYS A 543 29.99 -4.80 -7.48
CA LYS A 543 29.08 -5.80 -6.91
C LYS A 543 28.06 -6.27 -7.94
N SER A 544 27.39 -5.34 -8.62
CA SER A 544 26.39 -5.65 -9.67
C SER A 544 26.98 -6.56 -10.76
N THR A 545 28.19 -6.22 -11.23
CA THR A 545 28.88 -7.06 -12.24
C THR A 545 29.16 -8.47 -11.71
N THR A 546 29.55 -8.57 -10.43
CA THR A 546 29.81 -9.86 -9.78
C THR A 546 28.52 -10.68 -9.69
N TYR A 547 27.40 -10.07 -9.30
CA TYR A 547 26.13 -10.77 -9.16
C TYR A 547 25.55 -11.23 -10.50
N VAL A 548 25.52 -10.37 -11.52
CA VAL A 548 25.01 -10.70 -12.85
C VAL A 548 25.83 -11.80 -13.53
N SER A 549 27.11 -11.91 -13.22
CA SER A 549 27.99 -12.97 -13.77
C SER A 549 28.13 -14.19 -12.87
N ALA A 550 27.52 -14.19 -11.67
CA ALA A 550 27.66 -15.27 -10.72
C ALA A 550 26.93 -16.54 -11.20
N LYS A 551 27.59 -17.69 -10.98
CA LYS A 551 26.93 -18.98 -11.14
C LYS A 551 25.79 -19.11 -10.14
N GLY A 552 24.60 -19.45 -10.62
CA GLY A 552 23.38 -19.54 -9.83
C GLY A 552 22.50 -18.30 -9.92
N ASN A 553 22.90 -17.29 -10.74
CA ASN A 553 22.12 -16.12 -11.10
C ASN A 553 21.91 -16.05 -12.62
N GLU A 554 21.68 -17.19 -13.23
CA GLU A 554 21.54 -17.31 -14.69
C GLU A 554 20.36 -16.48 -15.23
N ASP A 555 19.34 -16.25 -14.41
CA ASP A 555 18.15 -15.46 -14.76
C ASP A 555 18.41 -13.95 -14.67
N LEU A 556 19.36 -13.50 -13.82
CA LEU A 556 19.60 -12.11 -13.54
C LEU A 556 20.27 -11.40 -14.71
N GLN A 557 19.62 -10.35 -15.23
CA GLN A 557 20.04 -9.61 -16.41
C GLN A 557 20.62 -8.24 -16.09
N TRP A 558 20.22 -7.63 -14.98
CA TRP A 558 20.71 -6.32 -14.55
C TRP A 558 20.49 -6.11 -13.05
N SER A 559 21.38 -5.34 -12.44
CA SER A 559 21.31 -4.95 -11.03
C SER A 559 21.91 -3.57 -10.82
N GLU A 560 21.40 -2.83 -9.83
CA GLU A 560 21.93 -1.53 -9.40
C GLU A 560 21.57 -1.32 -7.93
N GLY A 561 22.56 -0.99 -7.10
CA GLY A 561 22.37 -0.86 -5.65
C GLY A 561 22.84 0.47 -5.04
N SER A 562 23.27 1.47 -5.83
CA SER A 562 23.76 2.73 -5.25
C SER A 562 22.67 3.77 -5.02
N TYR A 563 21.68 3.85 -5.89
CA TYR A 563 20.65 4.89 -5.85
C TYR A 563 19.37 4.42 -5.18
N ARG A 564 18.71 5.38 -4.53
CA ARG A 564 17.30 5.26 -4.09
C ARG A 564 16.42 5.72 -5.22
N GLY A 565 15.16 5.26 -5.26
CA GLY A 565 14.30 5.65 -6.37
C GLY A 565 12.99 4.88 -6.44
N PHE A 566 12.52 4.71 -7.66
CA PHE A 566 11.31 3.97 -8.03
C PHE A 566 11.41 3.56 -9.50
N PHE A 567 10.42 2.82 -9.98
CA PHE A 567 10.31 2.57 -11.41
C PHE A 567 8.88 2.77 -11.92
N THR A 568 8.72 2.97 -13.22
CA THR A 568 7.41 2.96 -13.86
C THR A 568 7.28 1.77 -14.77
N ILE A 569 6.08 1.20 -14.84
CA ILE A 569 5.70 0.26 -15.89
C ILE A 569 4.59 0.89 -16.74
N SER A 570 4.81 0.97 -18.03
CA SER A 570 3.87 1.50 -19.01
C SER A 570 3.41 0.34 -19.91
N VAL A 571 2.13 0.01 -19.83
CA VAL A 571 1.56 -1.22 -20.37
C VAL A 571 0.63 -0.89 -21.53
N ASP A 572 0.87 -1.50 -22.70
CA ASP A 572 -0.03 -1.47 -23.83
C ASP A 572 -0.27 -2.88 -24.42
N THR A 573 -0.99 -2.99 -25.51
CA THR A 573 -1.31 -4.29 -26.14
C THR A 573 -0.10 -5.01 -26.75
N LYS A 574 1.03 -4.33 -26.91
CA LYS A 574 2.21 -4.82 -27.63
C LYS A 574 3.39 -5.07 -26.70
N GLN A 575 3.50 -4.29 -25.63
CA GLN A 575 4.67 -4.34 -24.75
C GLN A 575 4.39 -3.77 -23.36
N VAL A 576 5.23 -4.18 -22.42
CA VAL A 576 5.48 -3.49 -21.16
C VAL A 576 6.80 -2.76 -21.29
N ASN A 577 6.80 -1.47 -21.01
CA ASN A 577 7.99 -0.61 -20.98
C ASN A 577 8.25 -0.18 -19.54
N THR A 578 9.38 -0.59 -18.99
CA THR A 578 9.77 -0.33 -17.59
C THR A 578 10.93 0.63 -17.55
N THR A 579 10.77 1.75 -16.83
CA THR A 579 11.83 2.77 -16.65
C THR A 579 12.15 2.93 -15.18
N TYR A 580 13.41 2.76 -14.82
CA TYR A 580 13.94 2.97 -13.48
C TYR A 580 14.41 4.41 -13.31
N TYR A 581 14.03 5.03 -12.20
CA TYR A 581 14.41 6.41 -11.85
C TYR A 581 15.27 6.42 -10.59
N ALA A 582 16.44 7.01 -10.71
CA ALA A 582 17.40 7.18 -9.62
C ALA A 582 17.33 8.60 -9.06
N MET A 583 17.20 8.73 -7.74
CA MET A 583 17.24 10.02 -7.05
C MET A 583 18.70 10.43 -6.85
N THR A 584 19.04 11.67 -7.19
CA THR A 584 20.41 12.16 -7.04
C THR A 584 20.82 12.33 -5.59
N ASN A 585 19.85 12.56 -4.70
CA ASN A 585 20.07 12.70 -3.26
C ASN A 585 18.76 12.47 -2.50
N VAL A 586 18.81 11.79 -1.36
CA VAL A 586 17.69 11.61 -0.43
C VAL A 586 17.95 12.21 0.97
N THR A 587 19.10 12.85 1.20
CA THR A 587 19.41 13.50 2.49
C THR A 587 18.79 14.88 2.66
N SER A 588 18.18 15.42 1.61
CA SER A 588 17.42 16.67 1.60
C SER A 588 16.24 16.57 0.64
N ALA A 589 15.20 17.37 0.88
CA ALA A 589 14.05 17.45 -0.01
C ALA A 589 14.45 18.09 -1.35
N ASN A 590 14.25 17.37 -2.45
CA ASN A 590 14.51 17.83 -3.81
C ASN A 590 13.81 16.90 -4.84
N LEU A 591 13.79 17.32 -6.10
CA LEU A 591 13.26 16.53 -7.22
C LEU A 591 14.37 16.12 -8.23
N GLY A 592 15.64 16.17 -7.82
CA GLY A 592 16.77 15.77 -8.66
C GLY A 592 16.75 14.27 -8.94
N ASN A 593 16.65 13.90 -10.21
CA ASN A 593 16.55 12.51 -10.64
C ASN A 593 17.12 12.32 -12.05
N PHE A 594 17.29 11.08 -12.44
CA PHE A 594 17.55 10.67 -13.81
C PHE A 594 17.00 9.27 -14.07
N ALA A 595 16.63 8.98 -15.33
CA ALA A 595 16.31 7.63 -15.73
C ALA A 595 17.59 6.79 -15.79
N SER A 596 17.66 5.75 -14.98
CA SER A 596 18.87 4.94 -14.84
C SER A 596 18.91 3.75 -15.80
N ALA A 597 17.74 3.16 -16.10
CA ALA A 597 17.61 2.05 -17.03
C ALA A 597 16.22 2.00 -17.64
N ASN A 598 16.11 1.38 -18.82
CA ASN A 598 14.84 1.12 -19.49
C ASN A 598 14.81 -0.30 -20.06
N PHE A 599 13.70 -0.99 -19.85
CA PHE A 599 13.52 -2.39 -20.26
C PHE A 599 12.20 -2.54 -21.00
N ILE A 600 12.16 -3.46 -21.96
CA ILE A 600 10.98 -3.77 -22.74
C ILE A 600 10.72 -5.29 -22.69
N VAL A 601 9.46 -5.65 -22.46
CA VAL A 601 8.93 -6.99 -22.64
C VAL A 601 7.86 -6.95 -23.71
N LYS A 602 8.02 -7.70 -24.79
CA LYS A 602 7.01 -7.75 -25.87
C LYS A 602 5.94 -8.78 -25.55
N ALA A 603 4.71 -8.49 -25.90
CA ALA A 603 3.59 -9.41 -25.74
C ALA A 603 3.88 -10.74 -26.45
N GLY A 604 3.70 -11.86 -25.74
CA GLY A 604 3.99 -13.21 -26.20
C GLY A 604 5.46 -13.63 -26.15
N ALA A 605 6.37 -12.73 -25.76
CA ALA A 605 7.80 -13.06 -25.70
C ALA A 605 8.23 -13.73 -24.39
N ASN A 606 7.55 -13.43 -23.27
CA ASN A 606 7.84 -13.91 -21.92
C ASN A 606 9.26 -13.65 -21.41
N LYS A 607 9.97 -12.71 -22.02
CA LYS A 607 11.38 -12.39 -21.75
C LYS A 607 11.67 -10.92 -21.97
N LEU A 608 12.73 -10.46 -21.36
CA LEU A 608 13.31 -9.14 -21.66
C LEU A 608 13.74 -9.05 -23.13
N ASN A 609 13.48 -7.92 -23.76
CA ASN A 609 13.97 -7.64 -25.12
C ASN A 609 15.50 -7.56 -25.12
N ARG A 610 16.12 -8.08 -26.16
CA ARG A 610 17.59 -8.04 -26.33
C ARG A 610 17.98 -7.02 -27.38
N PRO A 611 19.13 -6.32 -27.24
CA PRO A 611 19.99 -6.30 -26.04
C PRO A 611 19.25 -5.74 -24.83
N VAL A 612 19.58 -6.22 -23.64
CA VAL A 612 18.95 -5.76 -22.38
C VAL A 612 19.11 -4.23 -22.27
N ALA A 613 18.03 -3.54 -21.84
CA ALA A 613 17.97 -2.08 -21.76
C ALA A 613 18.33 -1.37 -23.09
N GLY A 614 18.04 -2.00 -24.24
CA GLY A 614 18.38 -1.46 -25.57
C GLY A 614 19.87 -1.27 -25.81
N GLY A 615 20.75 -1.93 -25.00
CA GLY A 615 22.20 -1.77 -25.03
C GLY A 615 22.70 -0.50 -24.34
N SER A 616 21.82 0.29 -23.75
CA SER A 616 22.17 1.54 -23.05
C SER A 616 22.75 1.29 -21.67
N VAL A 617 22.44 0.16 -21.07
CA VAL A 617 22.99 -0.31 -19.80
C VAL A 617 23.66 -1.66 -20.05
N ALA A 618 24.94 -1.80 -19.76
CA ALA A 618 25.56 -3.11 -19.75
C ALA A 618 25.04 -3.86 -18.52
N ALA A 619 24.85 -5.19 -18.64
CA ALA A 619 24.40 -6.01 -17.53
C ALA A 619 25.25 -5.68 -16.27
N GLY A 620 24.59 -5.22 -15.20
CA GLY A 620 25.26 -4.86 -13.95
C GLY A 620 26.01 -3.53 -13.91
N VAL A 621 26.02 -2.71 -14.97
CA VAL A 621 26.75 -1.43 -14.99
C VAL A 621 25.88 -0.32 -15.57
N LEU A 622 25.64 0.72 -14.78
CA LEU A 622 25.07 1.98 -15.24
C LEU A 622 26.10 2.73 -16.10
N LYS A 623 25.84 2.87 -17.38
CA LYS A 623 26.56 3.83 -18.20
C LYS A 623 25.87 5.19 -18.11
N SER A 624 26.35 6.05 -17.25
CA SER A 624 25.80 7.38 -16.93
C SER A 624 25.61 8.32 -18.14
N THR A 625 26.12 7.95 -19.31
CA THR A 625 26.02 8.73 -20.55
C THR A 625 24.95 8.23 -21.53
N ALA A 626 24.24 7.16 -21.21
CA ALA A 626 23.44 6.45 -22.19
C ALA A 626 21.93 6.83 -22.20
N LEU A 627 21.44 7.50 -21.18
CA LEU A 627 20.01 7.77 -21.02
C LEU A 627 19.74 9.28 -20.88
N ASN A 628 19.88 10.02 -21.98
CA ASN A 628 19.22 11.32 -22.11
C ASN A 628 17.76 11.07 -22.51
N PHE A 629 16.91 10.78 -21.54
CA PHE A 629 15.47 10.91 -21.76
C PHE A 629 15.13 12.40 -21.66
N THR A 630 14.94 13.05 -22.80
CA THR A 630 14.14 14.26 -22.82
C THR A 630 12.72 13.87 -22.47
N THR A 631 12.26 14.33 -21.31
CA THR A 631 10.90 14.22 -20.81
C THR A 631 9.86 14.68 -21.83
#